data_ad6f3c22ae3326a1a99e32973fd3a330
#
_entry.id   ad6f3c22ae3326a1a99e32973fd3a330
#
_cell.length_a   1.000
_cell.length_b   1.000
_cell.length_c   1.000
_cell.angle_alpha   90.00
_cell.angle_beta   90.00
_cell.angle_gamma   90.00
#
_symmetry.space_group_name_H-M   'P 1'
#
loop_
_entity.id
_entity.type
_entity.pdbx_description
1 polymer ?
#
loop_
_entity_poly.entity_id
_entity_poly.type
_entity_poly.pdbx_seq_one_letter_code
_entity_poly.pdbx_strand_id
1 'polypeptide(L)'
;MVGFNSIYQNVFAAVVTALGTKTSIKSIILGEAFSLGDLPKVIINAEGSPIDQATLGSTLNVKVNFSVICVIRDYMPKDWFIDIIPVMADVVDAILADRSLRGTVMDVTPTGFYPGEIKFGDDKVLFGGVCRFSAELLYTP
;
A
#
# COMPACT_ATOMS: atom_id res chain seq x y z
N MET A 1 16.46 -19.87 8.40
CA MET A 1 15.21 -19.39 9.02
C MET A 1 15.07 -17.91 8.79
N VAL A 2 13.91 -17.49 8.34
CA VAL A 2 13.60 -16.09 8.09
C VAL A 2 13.00 -15.50 9.37
N GLY A 3 13.60 -14.43 9.91
CA GLY A 3 13.06 -13.75 11.09
C GLY A 3 11.82 -12.93 10.77
N PHE A 4 11.07 -12.57 11.79
CA PHE A 4 9.82 -11.80 11.62
C PHE A 4 10.05 -10.47 10.89
N ASN A 5 11.19 -9.81 11.14
CA ASN A 5 11.56 -8.57 10.44
C ASN A 5 11.59 -8.75 8.92
N SER A 6 12.06 -9.90 8.44
CA SER A 6 12.14 -10.17 7.01
C SER A 6 10.77 -10.27 6.34
N ILE A 7 9.72 -10.59 7.08
CA ILE A 7 8.35 -10.61 6.56
C ILE A 7 7.99 -9.23 6.03
N TYR A 8 8.18 -8.20 6.85
CA TYR A 8 7.87 -6.82 6.45
C TYR A 8 8.74 -6.37 5.29
N GLN A 9 10.03 -6.64 5.34
CA GLN A 9 10.94 -6.27 4.27
C GLN A 9 10.54 -6.90 2.93
N ASN A 10 10.23 -8.20 2.95
CA ASN A 10 9.86 -8.92 1.73
C ASN A 10 8.51 -8.48 1.18
N VAL A 11 7.51 -8.31 2.05
CA VAL A 11 6.18 -7.88 1.63
C VAL A 11 6.22 -6.49 1.04
N PHE A 12 6.86 -5.53 1.73
CA PHE A 12 6.90 -4.15 1.23
C PHE A 12 7.79 -3.99 0.01
N ALA A 13 8.87 -4.75 -0.12
CA ALA A 13 9.66 -4.76 -1.34
C ALA A 13 8.84 -5.26 -2.54
N ALA A 14 8.01 -6.29 -2.33
CA ALA A 14 7.13 -6.80 -3.36
C ALA A 14 6.03 -5.78 -3.73
N VAL A 15 5.49 -5.05 -2.75
CA VAL A 15 4.51 -3.97 -2.99
C VAL A 15 5.14 -2.86 -3.85
N VAL A 16 6.35 -2.43 -3.51
CA VAL A 16 7.08 -1.42 -4.31
C VAL A 16 7.26 -1.91 -5.75
N THR A 17 7.66 -3.16 -5.93
CA THR A 17 7.84 -3.72 -7.27
C THR A 17 6.52 -3.75 -8.04
N ALA A 18 5.42 -4.16 -7.40
CA ALA A 18 4.11 -4.20 -8.03
C ALA A 18 3.66 -2.80 -8.47
N LEU A 19 3.78 -1.81 -7.60
CA LEU A 19 3.40 -0.44 -7.92
C LEU A 19 4.27 0.17 -9.02
N GLY A 20 5.53 -0.22 -9.09
CA GLY A 20 6.44 0.22 -10.14
C GLY A 20 6.07 -0.23 -11.55
N THR A 21 5.15 -1.18 -11.70
CA THR A 21 4.67 -1.61 -13.03
C THR A 21 3.71 -0.61 -13.67
N LYS A 22 3.18 0.35 -12.92
CA LYS A 22 2.23 1.34 -13.42
C LYS A 22 2.92 2.65 -13.75
N THR A 23 2.84 3.06 -15.00
CA THR A 23 3.47 4.30 -15.47
C THR A 23 2.78 5.56 -14.96
N SER A 24 1.55 5.46 -14.49
CA SER A 24 0.83 6.57 -13.88
C SER A 24 1.41 6.99 -12.52
N ILE A 25 2.17 6.11 -11.87
CA ILE A 25 2.81 6.37 -10.59
C ILE A 25 4.25 6.81 -10.85
N LYS A 26 4.60 8.04 -10.45
CA LYS A 26 5.92 8.60 -10.73
C LYS A 26 6.89 8.51 -9.56
N SER A 27 6.40 8.34 -8.35
CA SER A 27 7.24 8.28 -7.16
C SER A 27 6.64 7.33 -6.14
N ILE A 28 7.46 6.46 -5.55
CA ILE A 28 7.04 5.49 -4.54
C ILE A 28 7.94 5.67 -3.32
N ILE A 29 7.32 5.86 -2.14
CA ILE A 29 8.04 6.07 -0.89
C ILE A 29 7.50 5.12 0.17
N LEU A 30 8.41 4.53 0.94
CA LEU A 30 8.07 3.77 2.15
C LEU A 30 8.13 4.72 3.35
N GLY A 31 7.04 4.82 4.09
CA GLY A 31 6.97 5.66 5.28
C GLY A 31 6.64 7.12 4.98
N GLU A 32 7.04 8.02 5.87
CA GLU A 32 6.70 9.43 5.75
C GLU A 32 7.50 10.14 4.65
N ALA A 33 6.85 11.07 3.98
CA ALA A 33 7.47 11.91 2.98
C ALA A 33 7.47 13.38 3.46
N PHE A 34 8.63 14.02 3.37
CA PHE A 34 8.80 15.41 3.81
C PHE A 34 8.73 16.40 2.65
N SER A 35 8.74 15.93 1.41
CA SER A 35 8.61 16.77 0.23
C SER A 35 7.68 16.11 -0.77
N LEU A 36 7.03 16.93 -1.62
CA LEU A 36 6.08 16.42 -2.60
C LEU A 36 6.75 15.61 -3.70
N GLY A 37 7.89 16.06 -4.21
CA GLY A 37 8.52 15.41 -5.36
C GLY A 37 7.59 15.39 -6.58
N ASP A 38 7.79 14.38 -7.44
CA ASP A 38 6.97 14.21 -8.64
C ASP A 38 5.63 13.56 -8.30
N LEU A 39 4.55 14.13 -8.83
CA LEU A 39 3.20 13.59 -8.69
C LEU A 39 2.78 12.89 -9.98
N PRO A 40 1.98 11.84 -9.94
CA PRO A 40 1.42 11.15 -8.77
C PRO A 40 2.47 10.40 -7.94
N LYS A 41 2.36 10.53 -6.63
CA LYS A 41 3.24 9.88 -5.67
C LYS A 41 2.42 8.94 -4.79
N VAL A 42 2.99 7.78 -4.46
CA VAL A 42 2.38 6.88 -3.49
C VAL A 42 3.30 6.70 -2.29
N ILE A 43 2.70 6.65 -1.12
CA ILE A 43 3.39 6.46 0.15
C ILE A 43 2.82 5.20 0.78
N ILE A 44 3.69 4.24 1.08
CA ILE A 44 3.28 2.96 1.65
C ILE A 44 3.52 3.00 3.15
N ASN A 45 2.46 2.78 3.92
CA ASN A 45 2.52 2.77 5.38
C ASN A 45 2.06 1.44 5.94
N ALA A 46 2.77 0.93 6.95
CA ALA A 46 2.33 -0.20 7.73
C ALA A 46 1.24 0.25 8.71
N GLU A 47 0.17 -0.55 8.83
CA GLU A 47 -0.97 -0.22 9.71
C GLU A 47 -1.12 -1.22 10.86
N GLY A 48 -0.13 -2.06 11.08
CA GLY A 48 -0.16 -3.07 12.13
C GLY A 48 -0.45 -4.46 11.58
N SER A 49 -0.24 -5.46 12.42
CA SER A 49 -0.34 -6.85 12.01
C SER A 49 -0.97 -7.68 13.11
N PRO A 50 -2.28 -7.95 13.04
CA PRO A 50 -2.90 -8.95 13.90
C PRO A 50 -2.22 -10.31 13.72
N ILE A 51 -1.90 -10.94 14.83
CA ILE A 51 -1.22 -12.24 14.84
C ILE A 51 -2.08 -13.21 15.65
N ASP A 52 -2.44 -14.33 15.03
CA ASP A 52 -3.21 -15.39 15.66
C ASP A 52 -2.47 -16.72 15.52
N GLN A 53 -2.69 -17.61 16.49
CA GLN A 53 -2.17 -18.96 16.37
C GLN A 53 -3.00 -19.73 15.35
N ALA A 54 -2.36 -20.17 14.26
CA ALA A 54 -3.06 -20.83 13.15
C ALA A 54 -3.43 -22.28 13.48
N THR A 55 -2.55 -22.97 14.24
CA THR A 55 -2.71 -24.38 14.62
C THR A 55 -2.15 -24.61 16.01
N LEU A 56 -2.33 -25.80 16.54
CA LEU A 56 -1.59 -26.22 17.71
C LEU A 56 -0.11 -26.31 17.34
N GLY A 57 0.74 -25.59 18.06
CA GLY A 57 2.18 -25.53 17.80
C GLY A 57 2.66 -24.10 17.58
N SER A 58 3.72 -23.93 16.79
CA SER A 58 4.43 -22.67 16.67
C SER A 58 4.06 -21.83 15.43
N THR A 59 3.18 -22.34 14.57
CA THR A 59 2.80 -21.60 13.36
C THR A 59 1.79 -20.51 13.68
N LEU A 60 2.04 -19.30 13.20
CA LEU A 60 1.22 -18.12 13.42
C LEU A 60 0.58 -17.68 12.11
N ASN A 61 -0.67 -17.23 12.20
CA ASN A 61 -1.33 -16.56 11.10
C ASN A 61 -1.13 -15.04 11.27
N VAL A 62 -0.46 -14.43 10.33
CA VAL A 62 -0.11 -13.00 10.38
C VAL A 62 -0.84 -12.28 9.27
N LYS A 63 -1.52 -11.20 9.61
CA LYS A 63 -2.13 -10.30 8.65
C LYS A 63 -1.33 -9.01 8.63
N VAL A 64 -0.63 -8.76 7.54
CA VAL A 64 0.10 -7.50 7.35
C VAL A 64 -0.84 -6.50 6.74
N ASN A 65 -1.31 -5.57 7.54
CA ASN A 65 -2.18 -4.49 7.08
C ASN A 65 -1.34 -3.30 6.67
N PHE A 66 -1.61 -2.77 5.49
CA PHE A 66 -0.90 -1.60 5.00
C PHE A 66 -1.82 -0.71 4.18
N SER A 67 -1.42 0.55 4.07
CA SER A 67 -2.12 1.51 3.22
C SER A 67 -1.17 2.08 2.19
N VAL A 68 -1.73 2.43 1.04
CA VAL A 68 -1.05 3.18 -0.01
C VAL A 68 -1.74 4.52 -0.10
N ILE A 69 -1.05 5.56 0.35
CA ILE A 69 -1.56 6.93 0.28
C ILE A 69 -1.17 7.48 -1.09
N CYS A 70 -2.18 7.83 -1.88
CA CYS A 70 -1.99 8.33 -3.24
C CYS A 70 -2.10 9.85 -3.22
N VAL A 71 -0.99 10.54 -3.47
CA VAL A 71 -0.97 11.99 -3.65
C VAL A 71 -0.89 12.24 -5.15
N ILE A 72 -1.98 12.70 -5.74
CA ILE A 72 -2.10 12.74 -7.20
C ILE A 72 -1.97 14.16 -7.73
N ARG A 73 -2.62 15.11 -7.06
CA ARG A 73 -2.58 16.50 -7.47
C ARG A 73 -2.42 17.43 -6.28
N ASP A 74 -1.80 18.57 -6.51
CA ASP A 74 -1.65 19.65 -5.52
C ASP A 74 -2.69 20.78 -5.72
N TYR A 75 -3.63 20.60 -6.65
CA TYR A 75 -4.72 21.53 -6.92
C TYR A 75 -6.04 20.76 -7.02
N MET A 76 -7.16 21.46 -6.84
CA MET A 76 -8.51 20.87 -6.88
C MET A 76 -8.73 20.13 -8.20
N PRO A 77 -9.09 18.84 -8.15
CA PRO A 77 -9.37 18.09 -9.37
C PRO A 77 -10.62 18.65 -10.06
N LYS A 78 -10.56 18.75 -11.36
CA LYS A 78 -11.72 19.18 -12.16
C LYS A 78 -12.79 18.11 -12.17
N ASP A 79 -12.38 16.83 -12.26
CA ASP A 79 -13.27 15.70 -12.27
C ASP A 79 -12.58 14.53 -11.56
N TRP A 80 -13.13 14.12 -10.42
CA TRP A 80 -12.57 13.03 -9.63
C TRP A 80 -12.46 11.71 -10.40
N PHE A 81 -13.46 11.40 -11.24
CA PHE A 81 -13.46 10.18 -12.03
C PHE A 81 -12.41 10.14 -13.13
N ILE A 82 -11.92 11.28 -13.56
CA ILE A 82 -10.90 11.38 -14.61
C ILE A 82 -9.53 11.64 -13.99
N ASP A 83 -9.46 12.54 -13.02
CA ASP A 83 -8.20 13.05 -12.50
C ASP A 83 -7.61 12.20 -11.38
N ILE A 84 -8.45 11.59 -10.53
CA ILE A 84 -8.01 10.94 -9.29
C ILE A 84 -8.26 9.42 -9.32
N ILE A 85 -9.50 9.01 -9.58
CA ILE A 85 -9.92 7.61 -9.46
C ILE A 85 -9.08 6.67 -10.36
N PRO A 86 -8.77 7.00 -11.62
CA PRO A 86 -7.99 6.08 -12.46
C PRO A 86 -6.60 5.75 -11.90
N VAL A 87 -5.92 6.73 -11.30
CA VAL A 87 -4.59 6.51 -10.71
C VAL A 87 -4.70 5.65 -9.46
N MET A 88 -5.68 5.91 -8.60
CA MET A 88 -5.93 5.06 -7.43
C MET A 88 -6.32 3.64 -7.83
N ALA A 89 -7.13 3.50 -8.88
CA ALA A 89 -7.49 2.18 -9.40
C ALA A 89 -6.27 1.42 -9.94
N ASP A 90 -5.31 2.12 -10.54
CA ASP A 90 -4.06 1.51 -10.98
C ASP A 90 -3.27 0.91 -9.80
N VAL A 91 -3.30 1.55 -8.64
CA VAL A 91 -2.68 1.02 -7.42
C VAL A 91 -3.32 -0.31 -7.02
N VAL A 92 -4.64 -0.37 -7.00
CA VAL A 92 -5.36 -1.61 -6.67
C VAL A 92 -5.06 -2.69 -7.70
N ASP A 93 -5.14 -2.36 -8.98
CA ASP A 93 -4.89 -3.32 -10.06
C ASP A 93 -3.46 -3.83 -10.03
N ALA A 94 -2.49 -2.99 -9.73
CA ALA A 94 -1.08 -3.39 -9.65
C ALA A 94 -0.87 -4.44 -8.56
N ILE A 95 -1.48 -4.25 -7.40
CA ILE A 95 -1.35 -5.19 -6.29
C ILE A 95 -2.13 -6.47 -6.57
N LEU A 96 -3.33 -6.37 -7.13
CA LEU A 96 -4.15 -7.54 -7.46
C LEU A 96 -3.61 -8.35 -8.65
N ALA A 97 -2.74 -7.78 -9.46
CA ALA A 97 -2.09 -8.51 -10.56
C ALA A 97 -1.22 -9.67 -10.05
N ASP A 98 -0.70 -9.56 -8.83
CA ASP A 98 0.01 -10.65 -8.16
C ASP A 98 -0.40 -10.70 -6.69
N ARG A 99 -1.45 -11.45 -6.40
CA ARG A 99 -2.02 -11.53 -5.05
C ARG A 99 -1.12 -12.23 -4.05
N SER A 100 -0.12 -12.95 -4.51
CA SER A 100 0.88 -13.57 -3.64
C SER A 100 2.04 -12.62 -3.30
N LEU A 101 2.09 -11.44 -3.90
CA LEU A 101 3.18 -10.49 -3.76
C LEU A 101 4.54 -11.18 -3.91
N ARG A 102 4.77 -11.78 -5.08
CA ARG A 102 5.97 -12.53 -5.44
C ARG A 102 6.22 -13.73 -4.51
N GLY A 103 5.15 -14.35 -4.03
CA GLY A 103 5.24 -15.51 -3.15
C GLY A 103 5.53 -15.17 -1.69
N THR A 104 5.47 -13.90 -1.30
CA THR A 104 5.74 -13.50 0.10
C THR A 104 4.55 -13.68 1.02
N VAL A 105 3.33 -13.75 0.48
CA VAL A 105 2.10 -13.93 1.23
C VAL A 105 1.22 -14.97 0.55
N MET A 106 0.22 -15.47 1.29
CA MET A 106 -0.76 -16.39 0.72
C MET A 106 -1.74 -15.65 -0.17
N ASP A 107 -2.20 -14.48 0.26
CA ASP A 107 -3.14 -13.66 -0.47
C ASP A 107 -3.10 -12.24 0.05
N VAL A 108 -3.41 -11.27 -0.83
CA VAL A 108 -3.64 -9.89 -0.46
C VAL A 108 -5.03 -9.47 -0.88
N THR A 109 -5.74 -8.80 0.03
CA THR A 109 -7.12 -8.38 -0.17
C THR A 109 -7.23 -6.86 0.00
N PRO A 110 -7.85 -6.15 -0.94
CA PRO A 110 -8.16 -4.74 -0.71
C PRO A 110 -9.25 -4.63 0.36
N THR A 111 -9.05 -3.74 1.33
CA THR A 111 -9.97 -3.55 2.45
C THR A 111 -10.60 -2.16 2.47
N GLY A 112 -10.08 -1.23 1.67
CA GLY A 112 -10.66 0.11 1.60
C GLY A 112 -10.14 0.90 0.41
N PHE A 113 -11.00 1.80 -0.08
CA PHE A 113 -10.70 2.67 -1.21
C PHE A 113 -11.36 4.03 -0.94
N TYR A 114 -10.56 5.01 -0.56
CA TYR A 114 -11.05 6.27 -0.05
C TYR A 114 -10.45 7.45 -0.81
N PRO A 115 -11.05 7.87 -1.93
CA PRO A 115 -10.64 9.10 -2.60
C PRO A 115 -11.02 10.31 -1.74
N GLY A 116 -10.20 11.34 -1.74
CA GLY A 116 -10.48 12.52 -0.95
C GLY A 116 -9.30 13.47 -0.85
N GLU A 117 -9.42 14.40 0.08
CA GLU A 117 -8.37 15.34 0.38
C GLU A 117 -7.37 14.72 1.35
N ILE A 118 -6.10 15.06 1.17
CA ILE A 118 -5.01 14.61 2.04
C ILE A 118 -4.34 15.86 2.59
N LYS A 119 -4.27 15.97 3.92
CA LYS A 119 -3.56 17.06 4.57
C LYS A 119 -2.07 16.71 4.66
N PHE A 120 -1.24 17.59 4.15
CA PHE A 120 0.20 17.45 4.18
C PHE A 120 0.78 18.67 4.90
N GLY A 121 1.16 18.50 6.17
CA GLY A 121 1.53 19.62 7.03
C GLY A 121 0.31 20.43 7.46
N ASP A 122 0.56 21.62 8.03
CA ASP A 122 -0.50 22.43 8.61
C ASP A 122 -1.29 23.24 7.58
N ASP A 123 -0.65 23.59 6.45
CA ASP A 123 -1.18 24.57 5.52
C ASP A 123 -1.44 24.03 4.12
N LYS A 124 -1.18 22.75 3.86
CA LYS A 124 -1.25 22.22 2.51
C LYS A 124 -2.28 21.11 2.39
N VAL A 125 -3.21 21.29 1.45
CA VAL A 125 -4.21 20.28 1.10
C VAL A 125 -3.83 19.71 -0.25
N LEU A 126 -3.76 18.39 -0.34
CA LEU A 126 -3.45 17.64 -1.54
C LEU A 126 -4.65 16.78 -1.90
N PHE A 127 -4.70 16.33 -3.13
CA PHE A 127 -5.83 15.58 -3.65
C PHE A 127 -5.38 14.20 -4.15
N GLY A 128 -6.11 13.19 -3.74
CA GLY A 128 -5.81 11.80 -4.04
C GLY A 128 -6.67 10.89 -3.19
N GLY A 129 -6.05 10.09 -2.34
CA GLY A 129 -6.81 9.22 -1.45
C GLY A 129 -5.96 8.13 -0.85
N VAL A 130 -6.64 7.17 -0.22
CA VAL A 130 -5.99 6.06 0.48
C VAL A 130 -6.58 4.75 -0.01
N CYS A 131 -5.71 3.82 -0.39
CA CYS A 131 -6.09 2.42 -0.66
C CYS A 131 -5.53 1.57 0.47
N ARG A 132 -6.38 0.73 1.08
CA ARG A 132 -5.97 -0.14 2.18
C ARG A 132 -6.01 -1.59 1.76
N PHE A 133 -5.07 -2.35 2.27
CA PHE A 133 -4.89 -3.76 1.95
C PHE A 133 -4.57 -4.57 3.19
N SER A 134 -4.91 -5.86 3.13
CA SER A 134 -4.50 -6.84 4.15
C SER A 134 -3.88 -8.02 3.43
N ALA A 135 -2.64 -8.35 3.79
CA ALA A 135 -1.91 -9.49 3.25
C ALA A 135 -1.79 -10.56 4.34
N GLU A 136 -2.19 -11.78 4.01
CA GLU A 136 -2.21 -12.89 4.96
C GLU A 136 -1.11 -13.88 4.67
N LEU A 137 -0.39 -14.29 5.71
CA LEU A 137 0.68 -15.29 5.59
C LEU A 137 0.78 -16.15 6.86
N LEU A 138 1.43 -17.29 6.72
CA LEU A 138 1.78 -18.16 7.84
C LEU A 138 3.26 -17.94 8.17
N TYR A 139 3.54 -17.80 9.47
CA TYR A 139 4.90 -17.63 9.97
C TYR A 139 5.21 -18.72 10.98
N THR A 140 6.32 -19.44 10.76
CA THR A 140 6.84 -20.44 11.70
C THR A 140 8.21 -19.96 12.17
N PRO A 141 8.31 -19.58 13.46
CA PRO A 141 9.59 -19.12 14.01
C PRO A 141 10.66 -20.21 14.04
#